data_7825d9e781afffda5bf648f2849abc06
#
_entry.id   7825d9e781afffda5bf648f2849abc06
#
_cell.length_a   1.000
_cell.length_b   1.000
_cell.length_c   1.000
_cell.angle_alpha   90.00
_cell.angle_beta   90.00
_cell.angle_gamma   90.00
#
_symmetry.space_group_name_H-M   'P 1'
#
loop_
_entity.id
_entity.type
_entity.pdbx_description
1 polymer ?
#
loop_
_entity_poly.entity_id
_entity_poly.type
_entity_poly.pdbx_seq_one_letter_code
_entity_poly.pdbx_strand_id
1 'polypeptide(L)'
;MQNKSYTMIDKKRILIKVKSFLTEYFPHAYGAMITGSFLTEKFNETSDVDIIILSNIFRSVCIDTYDYDGIKMQCIIFPVFDLESLIQYDLKNGGVFICQVSKGIILKDHENIFQNFKAKIQILYERGPAQISRFTLNQYRSRLTTRLEDLEGSEDFYDNTFTIIDTYHRILDAYFGIKQQWAYSGKTVSRELDRIDPLFKKELVDSLSDFFINKDHTSIVLFLNKFINLLGGPISYMSTREISDICKGNCLTVFISATTANLTNDFFVNCKNVVRHAQQIICKNLHNITMSYYFWLILNYMGKIKGFLFAVRHREILMTIWVNSSLFT
;
A
#
# COMPACT_ATOMS: atom_id res chain seq x y z
N MET A 1 -32.66 1.12 -12.58
CA MET A 1 -32.89 -0.17 -11.92
C MET A 1 -32.67 0.03 -10.42
N GLN A 2 -33.71 -0.18 -9.58
CA GLN A 2 -33.54 -0.14 -8.13
C GLN A 2 -32.81 -1.42 -7.71
N ASN A 3 -31.58 -1.30 -7.20
CA ASN A 3 -30.88 -2.45 -6.61
C ASN A 3 -31.68 -2.96 -5.39
N LYS A 4 -32.23 -4.17 -5.48
CA LYS A 4 -32.83 -4.85 -4.34
C LYS A 4 -31.77 -5.12 -3.29
N SER A 5 -31.96 -4.64 -2.06
CA SER A 5 -31.14 -5.08 -0.92
C SER A 5 -31.59 -6.49 -0.51
N TYR A 6 -30.62 -7.40 -0.30
CA TYR A 6 -30.92 -8.74 0.18
C TYR A 6 -31.46 -8.73 1.61
N THR A 7 -32.57 -9.45 1.82
CA THR A 7 -33.12 -9.64 3.16
C THR A 7 -32.22 -10.57 4.01
N MET A 8 -32.47 -10.63 5.32
CA MET A 8 -31.76 -11.56 6.21
C MET A 8 -31.97 -13.03 5.79
N ILE A 9 -33.14 -13.38 5.22
CA ILE A 9 -33.45 -14.73 4.73
C ILE A 9 -32.57 -15.05 3.52
N ASP A 10 -32.42 -14.10 2.59
CA ASP A 10 -31.60 -14.28 1.40
C ASP A 10 -30.13 -14.46 1.77
N LYS A 11 -29.61 -13.67 2.73
CA LYS A 11 -28.25 -13.82 3.24
C LYS A 11 -28.00 -15.19 3.88
N LYS A 12 -28.98 -15.76 4.59
CA LYS A 12 -28.89 -17.14 5.14
C LYS A 12 -28.74 -18.18 4.04
N ARG A 13 -29.51 -18.04 2.95
CA ARG A 13 -29.41 -18.96 1.79
C ARG A 13 -28.06 -18.86 1.10
N ILE A 14 -27.57 -17.63 0.90
CA ILE A 14 -26.24 -17.40 0.34
C ILE A 14 -25.16 -18.02 1.24
N LEU A 15 -25.25 -17.85 2.56
CA LEU A 15 -24.31 -18.44 3.50
C LEU A 15 -24.24 -19.97 3.44
N ILE A 16 -25.38 -20.64 3.21
CA ILE A 16 -25.42 -22.10 2.98
C ILE A 16 -24.64 -22.44 1.71
N LYS A 17 -24.86 -21.71 0.61
CA LYS A 17 -24.14 -21.92 -0.65
C LYS A 17 -22.63 -21.65 -0.49
N VAL A 18 -22.24 -20.60 0.24
CA VAL A 18 -20.82 -20.34 0.55
C VAL A 18 -20.18 -21.52 1.29
N LYS A 19 -20.88 -22.11 2.26
CA LYS A 19 -20.38 -23.30 2.98
C LYS A 19 -20.23 -24.51 2.06
N SER A 20 -21.21 -24.76 1.18
CA SER A 20 -21.14 -25.83 0.17
C SER A 20 -19.97 -25.61 -0.78
N PHE A 21 -19.83 -24.38 -1.31
CA PHE A 21 -18.70 -23.99 -2.15
C PHE A 21 -17.34 -24.25 -1.46
N LEU A 22 -17.18 -23.84 -0.20
CA LEU A 22 -15.96 -24.08 0.55
C LEU A 22 -15.66 -25.57 0.75
N THR A 23 -16.69 -26.39 0.93
CA THR A 23 -16.52 -27.83 1.07
C THR A 23 -16.10 -28.48 -0.26
N GLU A 24 -16.63 -28.01 -1.37
CA GLU A 24 -16.38 -28.57 -2.70
C GLU A 24 -15.02 -28.10 -3.27
N TYR A 25 -14.75 -26.80 -3.24
CA TYR A 25 -13.58 -26.21 -3.89
C TYR A 25 -12.35 -26.09 -2.97
N PHE A 26 -12.58 -25.99 -1.66
CA PHE A 26 -11.52 -25.80 -0.67
C PHE A 26 -11.62 -26.78 0.51
N PRO A 27 -11.75 -28.11 0.24
CA PRO A 27 -11.92 -29.10 1.31
C PRO A 27 -10.75 -29.11 2.30
N HIS A 28 -9.54 -28.81 1.83
CA HIS A 28 -8.29 -28.83 2.61
C HIS A 28 -7.89 -27.45 3.15
N ALA A 29 -8.74 -26.42 3.05
CA ALA A 29 -8.46 -25.12 3.64
C ALA A 29 -8.37 -25.23 5.16
N TYR A 30 -7.35 -24.62 5.77
CA TYR A 30 -7.21 -24.53 7.23
C TYR A 30 -8.26 -23.62 7.84
N GLY A 31 -8.68 -22.59 7.11
CA GLY A 31 -9.73 -21.70 7.57
C GLY A 31 -10.34 -20.94 6.42
N ALA A 32 -11.57 -20.46 6.64
CA ALA A 32 -12.26 -19.57 5.73
C ALA A 32 -13.10 -18.57 6.50
N MET A 33 -13.14 -17.34 5.98
CA MET A 33 -13.87 -16.22 6.57
C MET A 33 -14.61 -15.49 5.47
N ILE A 34 -15.86 -15.12 5.73
CA ILE A 34 -16.62 -14.19 4.89
C ILE A 34 -16.41 -12.76 5.37
N THR A 35 -16.26 -11.82 4.43
CA THR A 35 -16.01 -10.41 4.73
C THR A 35 -16.73 -9.49 3.73
N GLY A 36 -16.34 -8.22 3.67
CA GLY A 36 -16.80 -7.28 2.67
C GLY A 36 -18.26 -6.84 2.79
N SER A 37 -18.84 -6.53 1.63
CA SER A 37 -20.20 -5.97 1.54
C SER A 37 -21.27 -6.91 2.05
N PHE A 38 -21.04 -8.22 2.00
CA PHE A 38 -21.97 -9.23 2.51
C PHE A 38 -22.36 -9.01 3.98
N LEU A 39 -21.45 -8.50 4.79
CA LEU A 39 -21.67 -8.22 6.21
C LEU A 39 -22.42 -6.91 6.47
N THR A 40 -22.78 -6.17 5.42
CA THR A 40 -23.45 -4.87 5.53
C THR A 40 -24.84 -4.92 4.89
N GLU A 41 -25.64 -3.89 5.14
CA GLU A 41 -26.96 -3.74 4.50
C GLU A 41 -26.86 -3.31 3.02
N LYS A 42 -25.66 -2.97 2.56
CA LYS A 42 -25.40 -2.53 1.17
C LYS A 42 -25.15 -3.69 0.19
N PHE A 43 -25.19 -4.94 0.67
CA PHE A 43 -25.12 -6.12 -0.18
C PHE A 43 -26.34 -6.21 -1.09
N ASN A 44 -26.13 -6.39 -2.38
CA ASN A 44 -27.18 -6.41 -3.39
C ASN A 44 -26.88 -7.43 -4.51
N GLU A 45 -27.73 -7.52 -5.51
CA GLU A 45 -27.66 -8.51 -6.60
C GLU A 45 -26.38 -8.44 -7.44
N THR A 46 -25.71 -7.29 -7.48
CA THR A 46 -24.44 -7.10 -8.22
C THR A 46 -23.22 -7.29 -7.33
N SER A 47 -23.43 -7.53 -6.03
CA SER A 47 -22.34 -7.69 -5.08
C SER A 47 -21.75 -9.10 -5.16
N ASP A 48 -20.43 -9.18 -5.19
CA ASP A 48 -19.68 -10.40 -4.93
C ASP A 48 -19.67 -10.73 -3.44
N VAL A 49 -19.41 -12.00 -3.14
CA VAL A 49 -19.16 -12.49 -1.78
C VAL A 49 -17.66 -12.59 -1.59
N ASP A 50 -17.11 -11.74 -0.74
CA ASP A 50 -15.67 -11.72 -0.42
C ASP A 50 -15.36 -12.81 0.61
N ILE A 51 -14.44 -13.73 0.26
CA ILE A 51 -14.04 -14.86 1.10
C ILE A 51 -12.52 -14.83 1.27
N ILE A 52 -12.05 -14.81 2.51
CA ILE A 52 -10.65 -15.00 2.84
C ILE A 52 -10.42 -16.45 3.20
N ILE A 53 -9.45 -17.10 2.56
CA ILE A 53 -9.13 -18.52 2.73
C ILE A 53 -7.71 -18.69 3.19
N LEU A 54 -7.47 -19.49 4.22
CA LEU A 54 -6.15 -19.91 4.65
C LEU A 54 -5.84 -21.30 4.13
N SER A 55 -4.75 -21.44 3.38
CA SER A 55 -4.36 -22.70 2.74
C SER A 55 -2.85 -22.93 2.82
N ASN A 56 -2.44 -24.20 2.90
CA ASN A 56 -1.03 -24.60 2.80
C ASN A 56 -0.65 -25.06 1.38
N ILE A 57 -1.61 -25.17 0.48
CA ILE A 57 -1.39 -25.61 -0.90
C ILE A 57 -0.78 -24.47 -1.73
N PHE A 58 -1.19 -23.24 -1.47
CA PHE A 58 -0.73 -22.05 -2.18
C PHE A 58 0.53 -21.49 -1.50
N ARG A 59 1.52 -21.09 -2.32
CA ARG A 59 2.79 -20.51 -1.82
C ARG A 59 2.82 -18.99 -1.85
N SER A 60 1.87 -18.37 -2.52
CA SER A 60 1.71 -16.92 -2.62
C SER A 60 0.25 -16.55 -2.49
N VAL A 61 -0.02 -15.28 -2.23
CA VAL A 61 -1.39 -14.75 -2.23
C VAL A 61 -1.98 -14.87 -3.61
N CYS A 62 -3.19 -15.44 -3.71
CA CYS A 62 -3.96 -15.55 -4.94
C CYS A 62 -5.33 -14.88 -4.77
N ILE A 63 -5.84 -14.31 -5.84
CA ILE A 63 -7.20 -13.77 -5.89
C ILE A 63 -7.92 -14.45 -7.06
N ASP A 64 -8.89 -15.28 -6.73
CA ASP A 64 -9.69 -16.03 -7.69
C ASP A 64 -11.16 -15.66 -7.58
N THR A 65 -11.86 -15.69 -8.70
CA THR A 65 -13.31 -15.43 -8.74
C THR A 65 -14.02 -16.62 -9.35
N TYR A 66 -15.06 -17.08 -8.67
CA TYR A 66 -15.87 -18.21 -9.08
C TYR A 66 -17.34 -17.77 -9.24
N ASP A 67 -18.03 -18.34 -10.22
CA ASP A 67 -19.49 -18.34 -10.25
C ASP A 67 -19.98 -19.68 -9.66
N TYR A 68 -20.67 -19.60 -8.54
CA TYR A 68 -21.21 -20.76 -7.87
C TYR A 68 -22.71 -20.61 -7.67
N ASP A 69 -23.50 -21.36 -8.42
CA ASP A 69 -24.95 -21.26 -8.42
C ASP A 69 -25.47 -19.83 -8.65
N GLY A 70 -24.88 -19.09 -9.56
CA GLY A 70 -25.23 -17.71 -9.87
C GLY A 70 -24.80 -16.69 -8.82
N ILE A 71 -23.92 -17.08 -7.88
CA ILE A 71 -23.32 -16.19 -6.89
C ILE A 71 -21.85 -16.04 -7.20
N LYS A 72 -21.41 -14.79 -7.38
CA LYS A 72 -20.01 -14.47 -7.59
C LYS A 72 -19.26 -14.54 -6.26
N MET A 73 -18.34 -15.50 -6.15
CA MET A 73 -17.44 -15.66 -4.99
C MET A 73 -16.07 -15.11 -5.31
N GLN A 74 -15.62 -14.06 -4.63
CA GLN A 74 -14.27 -13.55 -4.73
C GLN A 74 -13.44 -14.11 -3.58
N CYS A 75 -12.49 -14.98 -3.89
CA CYS A 75 -11.65 -15.66 -2.93
C CYS A 75 -10.25 -15.02 -2.88
N ILE A 76 -9.83 -14.53 -1.72
CA ILE A 76 -8.47 -14.11 -1.44
C ILE A 76 -7.83 -15.24 -0.63
N ILE A 77 -6.86 -15.93 -1.23
CA ILE A 77 -6.26 -17.13 -0.66
C ILE A 77 -4.87 -16.78 -0.12
N PHE A 78 -4.64 -17.01 1.15
CA PHE A 78 -3.39 -16.75 1.83
C PHE A 78 -2.69 -18.02 2.27
N PRO A 79 -1.36 -18.10 2.10
CA PRO A 79 -0.56 -19.19 2.67
C PRO A 79 -0.51 -19.07 4.20
N VAL A 80 -0.88 -20.15 4.89
CA VAL A 80 -0.91 -20.19 6.36
C VAL A 80 0.45 -19.87 6.99
N PHE A 81 1.54 -20.27 6.34
CA PHE A 81 2.90 -20.11 6.87
C PHE A 81 3.44 -18.67 6.79
N ASP A 82 2.74 -17.75 6.10
CA ASP A 82 3.26 -16.38 5.85
C ASP A 82 2.31 -15.26 6.36
N LEU A 83 1.46 -15.58 7.32
CA LEU A 83 0.48 -14.62 7.87
C LEU A 83 1.14 -13.41 8.54
N GLU A 84 2.33 -13.58 9.13
CA GLU A 84 3.05 -12.47 9.76
C GLU A 84 3.56 -11.47 8.74
N SER A 85 4.20 -11.94 7.66
CA SER A 85 4.66 -11.07 6.57
C SER A 85 3.50 -10.33 5.93
N LEU A 86 2.33 -10.97 5.81
CA LEU A 86 1.11 -10.34 5.32
C LEU A 86 0.66 -9.18 6.21
N ILE A 87 0.65 -9.38 7.55
CA ILE A 87 0.34 -8.30 8.49
C ILE A 87 1.32 -7.13 8.30
N GLN A 88 2.61 -7.41 8.26
CA GLN A 88 3.64 -6.38 8.12
C GLN A 88 3.52 -5.62 6.80
N TYR A 89 3.18 -6.32 5.71
CA TYR A 89 2.91 -5.70 4.43
C TYR A 89 1.69 -4.79 4.50
N ASP A 90 0.58 -5.26 5.05
CA ASP A 90 -0.68 -4.52 5.10
C ASP A 90 -0.60 -3.27 6.00
N LEU A 91 0.11 -3.37 7.14
CA LEU A 91 0.39 -2.22 8.02
C LEU A 91 1.09 -1.06 7.29
N LYS A 92 1.93 -1.38 6.29
CA LYS A 92 2.64 -0.38 5.48
C LYS A 92 1.80 0.15 4.32
N ASN A 93 0.76 -0.59 3.92
CA ASN A 93 -0.04 -0.30 2.72
C ASN A 93 -1.51 0.06 3.04
N GLY A 94 -1.75 0.62 4.21
CA GLY A 94 -3.05 1.22 4.55
C GLY A 94 -4.00 0.34 5.36
N GLY A 95 -3.65 -0.93 5.65
CA GLY A 95 -4.41 -1.79 6.56
C GLY A 95 -5.74 -2.31 6.03
N VAL A 96 -5.89 -2.45 4.71
CA VAL A 96 -7.13 -2.93 4.07
C VAL A 96 -7.49 -4.33 4.54
N PHE A 97 -6.51 -5.22 4.56
CA PHE A 97 -6.68 -6.60 5.01
C PHE A 97 -6.98 -6.67 6.52
N ILE A 98 -6.28 -5.88 7.33
CA ILE A 98 -6.56 -5.74 8.77
C ILE A 98 -8.03 -5.34 8.98
N CYS A 99 -8.53 -4.36 8.24
CA CYS A 99 -9.93 -3.93 8.32
C CYS A 99 -10.91 -5.03 7.89
N GLN A 100 -10.58 -5.81 6.87
CA GLN A 100 -11.44 -6.90 6.39
C GLN A 100 -11.49 -8.05 7.39
N VAL A 101 -10.35 -8.50 7.88
CA VAL A 101 -10.27 -9.63 8.84
C VAL A 101 -10.91 -9.27 10.18
N SER A 102 -10.70 -8.05 10.69
CA SER A 102 -11.28 -7.62 11.97
C SER A 102 -12.81 -7.73 11.96
N LYS A 103 -13.45 -7.36 10.85
CA LYS A 103 -14.91 -7.35 10.67
C LYS A 103 -15.49 -8.69 10.17
N GLY A 104 -14.64 -9.60 9.68
CA GLY A 104 -15.07 -10.85 9.05
C GLY A 104 -15.69 -11.86 10.00
N ILE A 105 -16.47 -12.79 9.46
CA ILE A 105 -17.09 -13.90 10.19
C ILE A 105 -16.43 -15.20 9.75
N ILE A 106 -15.86 -15.95 10.69
CA ILE A 106 -15.21 -17.23 10.44
C ILE A 106 -16.26 -18.27 10.10
N LEU A 107 -16.06 -18.99 8.99
CA LEU A 107 -16.94 -20.06 8.50
C LEU A 107 -16.33 -21.45 8.68
N LYS A 108 -15.01 -21.55 8.61
CA LYS A 108 -14.22 -22.77 8.79
C LYS A 108 -12.96 -22.40 9.55
N ASP A 109 -12.56 -23.23 10.52
CA ASP A 109 -11.36 -23.03 11.29
C ASP A 109 -10.81 -24.38 11.77
N HIS A 110 -9.61 -24.72 11.35
CA HIS A 110 -8.90 -25.91 11.80
C HIS A 110 -7.91 -25.49 12.87
N GLU A 111 -7.96 -26.17 14.02
CA GLU A 111 -7.04 -25.93 15.16
C GLU A 111 -7.05 -24.49 15.69
N ASN A 112 -8.14 -23.74 15.50
CA ASN A 112 -8.28 -22.32 15.88
C ASN A 112 -7.25 -21.38 15.24
N ILE A 113 -6.67 -21.76 14.10
CA ILE A 113 -5.65 -20.97 13.41
C ILE A 113 -6.23 -19.61 13.02
N PHE A 114 -7.42 -19.60 12.42
CA PHE A 114 -8.06 -18.36 12.00
C PHE A 114 -8.55 -17.52 13.17
N GLN A 115 -9.05 -18.17 14.23
CA GLN A 115 -9.47 -17.49 15.45
C GLN A 115 -8.30 -16.75 16.10
N ASN A 116 -7.16 -17.43 16.27
CA ASN A 116 -5.94 -16.85 16.84
C ASN A 116 -5.40 -15.72 15.97
N PHE A 117 -5.42 -15.91 14.65
CA PHE A 117 -5.01 -14.88 13.70
C PHE A 117 -5.91 -13.65 13.77
N LYS A 118 -7.23 -13.86 13.78
CA LYS A 118 -8.21 -12.77 13.90
C LYS A 118 -8.07 -12.01 15.23
N ALA A 119 -7.83 -12.70 16.34
CA ALA A 119 -7.61 -12.06 17.63
C ALA A 119 -6.38 -11.11 17.59
N LYS A 120 -5.28 -11.55 16.96
CA LYS A 120 -4.11 -10.69 16.73
C LYS A 120 -4.42 -9.48 15.86
N ILE A 121 -5.14 -9.69 14.76
CA ILE A 121 -5.59 -8.62 13.86
C ILE A 121 -6.51 -7.63 14.59
N GLN A 122 -7.39 -8.11 15.44
CA GLN A 122 -8.31 -7.25 16.19
C GLN A 122 -7.56 -6.24 17.08
N ILE A 123 -6.51 -6.68 17.77
CA ILE A 123 -5.66 -5.80 18.58
C ILE A 123 -5.00 -4.72 17.70
N LEU A 124 -4.51 -5.10 16.51
CA LEU A 124 -3.91 -4.15 15.57
C LEU A 124 -4.95 -3.17 15.03
N TYR A 125 -6.15 -3.65 14.68
CA TYR A 125 -7.24 -2.84 14.18
C TYR A 125 -7.67 -1.77 15.20
N GLU A 126 -7.85 -2.16 16.46
CA GLU A 126 -8.25 -1.27 17.55
C GLU A 126 -7.19 -0.24 17.91
N ARG A 127 -5.90 -0.64 17.83
CA ARG A 127 -4.79 0.29 18.02
C ARG A 127 -4.74 1.37 16.94
N GLY A 128 -5.27 1.09 15.74
CA GLY A 128 -5.18 1.96 14.58
C GLY A 128 -3.78 1.97 13.93
N PRO A 129 -3.64 2.70 12.82
CA PRO A 129 -2.36 2.87 12.15
C PRO A 129 -1.38 3.69 13.00
N ALA A 130 -0.09 3.54 12.72
CA ALA A 130 0.94 4.36 13.34
C ALA A 130 0.71 5.84 13.02
N GLN A 131 1.00 6.71 13.99
CA GLN A 131 0.97 8.15 13.76
C GLN A 131 1.93 8.51 12.63
N ILE A 132 1.49 9.36 11.70
CA ILE A 132 2.34 9.82 10.63
C ILE A 132 3.53 10.62 11.20
N SER A 133 4.72 10.35 10.67
CA SER A 133 5.90 11.08 11.06
C SER A 133 5.83 12.53 10.57
N ARG A 134 6.56 13.43 11.25
CA ARG A 134 6.71 14.82 10.79
C ARG A 134 7.25 14.89 9.37
N PHE A 135 8.13 13.96 9.02
CA PHE A 135 8.65 13.82 7.67
C PHE A 135 7.57 13.48 6.65
N THR A 136 6.73 12.46 6.92
CA THR A 136 5.61 12.08 6.05
C THR A 136 4.60 13.23 5.92
N LEU A 137 4.30 13.92 7.03
CA LEU A 137 3.43 15.09 7.01
C LEU A 137 3.99 16.20 6.10
N ASN A 138 5.28 16.50 6.21
CA ASN A 138 5.93 17.49 5.36
C ASN A 138 5.93 17.07 3.88
N GLN A 139 6.07 15.76 3.58
CA GLN A 139 5.91 15.26 2.21
C GLN A 139 4.51 15.52 1.66
N TYR A 140 3.45 15.28 2.45
CA TYR A 140 2.09 15.59 2.03
C TYR A 140 1.92 17.08 1.78
N ARG A 141 2.37 17.94 2.71
CA ARG A 141 2.29 19.40 2.58
C ARG A 141 2.98 19.87 1.31
N SER A 142 4.23 19.47 1.08
CA SER A 142 4.98 19.86 -0.11
C SER A 142 4.30 19.43 -1.41
N ARG A 143 3.85 18.17 -1.49
CA ARG A 143 3.16 17.66 -2.69
C ARG A 143 1.84 18.37 -2.96
N LEU A 144 1.05 18.64 -1.91
CA LEU A 144 -0.22 19.36 -2.04
C LEU A 144 0.01 20.83 -2.39
N THR A 145 1.07 21.47 -1.86
CA THR A 145 1.47 22.83 -2.26
C THR A 145 1.78 22.90 -3.74
N THR A 146 2.59 21.97 -4.27
CA THR A 146 2.87 21.93 -5.72
C THR A 146 1.58 21.75 -6.54
N ARG A 147 0.63 20.90 -6.10
CA ARG A 147 -0.64 20.72 -6.80
C ARG A 147 -1.54 21.96 -6.73
N LEU A 148 -1.47 22.70 -5.63
CA LEU A 148 -2.14 23.98 -5.52
C LEU A 148 -1.59 24.98 -6.52
N GLU A 149 -0.25 25.11 -6.60
CA GLU A 149 0.45 25.97 -7.55
C GLU A 149 0.13 25.58 -9.01
N ASP A 150 0.07 24.28 -9.32
CA ASP A 150 -0.33 23.76 -10.64
C ASP A 150 -1.76 24.19 -11.00
N LEU A 151 -2.72 24.11 -10.06
CA LEU A 151 -4.11 24.52 -10.27
C LEU A 151 -4.29 26.03 -10.39
N GLU A 152 -3.55 26.82 -9.62
CA GLU A 152 -3.58 28.28 -9.70
C GLU A 152 -2.92 28.82 -10.99
N GLY A 153 -1.99 28.05 -11.57
CA GLY A 153 -1.26 28.41 -12.78
C GLY A 153 -1.91 27.98 -14.09
N SER A 154 -2.99 27.20 -14.07
CA SER A 154 -3.62 26.65 -15.26
C SER A 154 -5.11 26.96 -15.35
N GLU A 155 -5.54 27.47 -16.50
CA GLU A 155 -6.95 27.65 -16.86
C GLU A 155 -7.49 26.48 -17.71
N ASP A 156 -6.63 25.51 -18.09
CA ASP A 156 -7.04 24.37 -18.90
C ASP A 156 -7.82 23.36 -18.07
N PHE A 157 -9.07 23.11 -18.45
CA PHE A 157 -9.95 22.17 -17.75
C PHE A 157 -9.41 20.73 -17.75
N TYR A 158 -8.76 20.29 -18.83
CA TYR A 158 -8.28 18.91 -18.93
C TYR A 158 -7.04 18.72 -18.07
N ASP A 159 -6.09 19.65 -18.09
CA ASP A 159 -4.90 19.61 -17.23
C ASP A 159 -5.31 19.64 -15.77
N ASN A 160 -6.24 20.53 -15.40
CA ASN A 160 -6.78 20.63 -14.05
C ASN A 160 -7.52 19.36 -13.63
N THR A 161 -8.22 18.67 -14.56
CA THR A 161 -8.88 17.39 -14.26
C THR A 161 -7.88 16.33 -13.78
N PHE A 162 -6.78 16.13 -14.47
CA PHE A 162 -5.76 15.14 -14.07
C PHE A 162 -5.05 15.55 -12.77
N THR A 163 -4.76 16.84 -12.61
CA THR A 163 -4.18 17.39 -11.37
C THR A 163 -5.10 17.15 -10.17
N ILE A 164 -6.40 17.37 -10.31
CA ILE A 164 -7.39 17.16 -9.25
C ILE A 164 -7.54 15.69 -8.89
N ILE A 165 -7.56 14.79 -9.86
CA ILE A 165 -7.64 13.33 -9.61
C ILE A 165 -6.43 12.84 -8.79
N ASP A 166 -5.21 13.27 -9.15
CA ASP A 166 -4.00 12.93 -8.38
C ASP A 166 -4.04 13.56 -6.97
N THR A 167 -4.51 14.81 -6.87
CA THR A 167 -4.63 15.55 -5.60
C THR A 167 -5.62 14.92 -4.64
N TYR A 168 -6.76 14.44 -5.14
CA TYR A 168 -7.80 13.78 -4.34
C TYR A 168 -7.25 12.61 -3.53
N HIS A 169 -6.48 11.72 -4.14
CA HIS A 169 -5.87 10.59 -3.43
C HIS A 169 -4.92 11.06 -2.32
N ARG A 170 -4.11 12.07 -2.59
CA ARG A 170 -3.17 12.64 -1.61
C ARG A 170 -3.87 13.32 -0.43
N ILE A 171 -4.99 14.00 -0.68
CA ILE A 171 -5.82 14.58 0.37
C ILE A 171 -6.33 13.47 1.30
N LEU A 172 -6.87 12.38 0.73
CA LEU A 172 -7.38 11.26 1.52
C LEU A 172 -6.28 10.58 2.35
N ASP A 173 -5.14 10.29 1.75
CA ASP A 173 -4.00 9.68 2.45
C ASP A 173 -3.54 10.56 3.62
N ALA A 174 -3.36 11.86 3.38
CA ALA A 174 -2.98 12.81 4.41
C ALA A 174 -4.05 12.90 5.50
N TYR A 175 -5.33 12.98 5.11
CA TYR A 175 -6.45 13.13 6.03
C TYR A 175 -6.59 11.91 6.96
N PHE A 176 -6.64 10.69 6.41
CA PHE A 176 -6.68 9.48 7.21
C PHE A 176 -5.44 9.34 8.10
N GLY A 177 -4.28 9.71 7.58
CA GLY A 177 -3.03 9.69 8.34
C GLY A 177 -3.04 10.60 9.57
N ILE A 178 -3.45 11.87 9.44
CA ILE A 178 -3.52 12.83 10.59
C ILE A 178 -4.62 12.47 11.58
N LYS A 179 -5.69 11.81 11.12
CA LYS A 179 -6.77 11.30 11.98
C LYS A 179 -6.45 9.95 12.61
N GLN A 180 -5.28 9.36 12.31
CA GLN A 180 -4.89 8.00 12.73
C GLN A 180 -5.96 6.96 12.40
N GLN A 181 -6.56 7.09 11.22
CA GLN A 181 -7.54 6.14 10.69
C GLN A 181 -6.90 5.29 9.60
N TRP A 182 -7.36 4.04 9.49
CA TRP A 182 -6.96 3.16 8.40
C TRP A 182 -7.30 3.80 7.06
N ALA A 183 -6.43 3.64 6.07
CA ALA A 183 -6.68 4.13 4.73
C ALA A 183 -7.78 3.32 4.05
N TYR A 184 -8.65 4.01 3.34
CA TYR A 184 -9.76 3.41 2.60
C TYR A 184 -9.69 3.82 1.14
N SER A 185 -10.26 3.00 0.26
CA SER A 185 -10.30 3.27 -1.17
C SER A 185 -11.68 3.02 -1.77
N GLY A 186 -11.92 3.56 -2.96
CA GLY A 186 -13.16 3.38 -3.71
C GLY A 186 -14.41 3.73 -2.90
N LYS A 187 -15.44 2.91 -3.00
CA LYS A 187 -16.75 3.15 -2.35
C LYS A 187 -16.72 3.16 -0.83
N THR A 188 -15.64 2.64 -0.20
CA THR A 188 -15.52 2.62 1.26
C THR A 188 -15.12 3.97 1.84
N VAL A 189 -14.41 4.80 1.09
CA VAL A 189 -14.00 6.16 1.50
C VAL A 189 -15.21 6.98 1.94
N SER A 190 -16.25 7.01 1.12
CA SER A 190 -17.46 7.79 1.41
C SER A 190 -18.10 7.42 2.75
N ARG A 191 -18.16 6.12 3.07
CA ARG A 191 -18.75 5.61 4.33
C ARG A 191 -17.90 5.95 5.54
N GLU A 192 -16.60 5.81 5.40
CA GLU A 192 -15.69 6.09 6.51
C GLU A 192 -15.59 7.60 6.78
N LEU A 193 -15.64 8.43 5.76
CA LEU A 193 -15.71 9.88 5.93
C LEU A 193 -17.05 10.31 6.60
N ASP A 194 -18.18 9.67 6.25
CA ASP A 194 -19.46 9.91 6.94
C ASP A 194 -19.36 9.59 8.44
N ARG A 195 -18.60 8.56 8.81
CA ARG A 195 -18.41 8.15 10.20
C ARG A 195 -17.45 9.06 10.97
N ILE A 196 -16.38 9.51 10.30
CA ILE A 196 -15.27 10.23 10.93
C ILE A 196 -15.53 11.74 10.93
N ASP A 197 -15.91 12.30 9.78
CA ASP A 197 -16.08 13.73 9.58
C ASP A 197 -16.98 14.02 8.38
N PRO A 198 -18.31 14.01 8.55
CA PRO A 198 -19.26 14.29 7.48
C PRO A 198 -19.09 15.69 6.87
N LEU A 199 -18.59 16.67 7.65
CA LEU A 199 -18.39 18.03 7.16
C LEU A 199 -17.21 18.09 6.20
N PHE A 200 -16.09 17.47 6.54
CA PHE A 200 -14.93 17.34 5.63
C PHE A 200 -15.33 16.64 4.33
N LYS A 201 -16.08 15.53 4.45
CA LYS A 201 -16.60 14.83 3.26
C LYS A 201 -17.42 15.76 2.38
N LYS A 202 -18.36 16.51 2.99
CA LYS A 202 -19.23 17.42 2.27
C LYS A 202 -18.42 18.49 1.55
N GLU A 203 -17.51 19.16 2.24
CA GLU A 203 -16.67 20.21 1.64
C GLU A 203 -15.83 19.68 0.45
N LEU A 204 -15.23 18.49 0.62
CA LEU A 204 -14.45 17.84 -0.45
C LEU A 204 -15.33 17.49 -1.66
N VAL A 205 -16.49 16.89 -1.45
CA VAL A 205 -17.39 16.47 -2.54
C VAL A 205 -18.00 17.67 -3.22
N ASP A 206 -18.41 18.70 -2.47
CA ASP A 206 -18.98 19.93 -3.04
C ASP A 206 -17.94 20.64 -3.94
N SER A 207 -16.68 20.75 -3.48
CA SER A 207 -15.62 21.38 -4.27
C SER A 207 -15.30 20.62 -5.57
N LEU A 208 -15.30 19.27 -5.51
CA LEU A 208 -15.13 18.43 -6.70
C LEU A 208 -16.33 18.53 -7.66
N SER A 209 -17.55 18.55 -7.11
CA SER A 209 -18.79 18.65 -7.89
C SER A 209 -18.84 19.99 -8.63
N ASP A 210 -18.47 21.08 -7.97
CA ASP A 210 -18.42 22.41 -8.55
C ASP A 210 -17.44 22.47 -9.75
N PHE A 211 -16.25 21.90 -9.57
CA PHE A 211 -15.28 21.76 -10.66
C PHE A 211 -15.83 20.99 -11.87
N PHE A 212 -16.40 19.79 -11.65
CA PHE A 212 -16.84 18.94 -12.76
C PHE A 212 -18.12 19.45 -13.44
N ILE A 213 -19.00 20.16 -12.71
CA ILE A 213 -20.25 20.69 -13.27
C ILE A 213 -20.01 22.03 -13.94
N ASN A 214 -19.33 22.96 -13.25
CA ASN A 214 -19.16 24.34 -13.66
C ASN A 214 -17.86 24.60 -14.44
N LYS A 215 -16.96 23.63 -14.48
CA LYS A 215 -15.61 23.75 -15.05
C LYS A 215 -14.77 24.85 -14.39
N ASP A 216 -15.07 25.14 -13.12
CA ASP A 216 -14.40 26.16 -12.32
C ASP A 216 -13.63 25.49 -11.19
N HIS A 217 -12.31 25.70 -11.17
CA HIS A 217 -11.42 25.12 -10.16
C HIS A 217 -11.32 25.96 -8.88
N THR A 218 -11.97 27.11 -8.81
CA THR A 218 -11.87 28.02 -7.66
C THR A 218 -12.23 27.35 -6.33
N SER A 219 -13.32 26.58 -6.31
CA SER A 219 -13.80 25.91 -5.10
C SER A 219 -12.81 24.85 -4.60
N ILE A 220 -12.17 24.10 -5.50
CA ILE A 220 -11.15 23.10 -5.11
C ILE A 220 -9.83 23.75 -4.67
N VAL A 221 -9.44 24.87 -5.26
CA VAL A 221 -8.28 25.66 -4.84
C VAL A 221 -8.50 26.19 -3.41
N LEU A 222 -9.67 26.75 -3.12
CA LEU A 222 -10.02 27.21 -1.77
C LEU A 222 -10.01 26.06 -0.74
N PHE A 223 -10.60 24.92 -1.10
CA PHE A 223 -10.59 23.73 -0.25
C PHE A 223 -9.15 23.24 0.03
N LEU A 224 -8.32 23.16 -1.03
CA LEU A 224 -6.95 22.68 -0.92
C LEU A 224 -6.08 23.60 -0.07
N ASN A 225 -6.23 24.92 -0.24
CA ASN A 225 -5.57 25.93 0.63
C ASN A 225 -5.95 25.74 2.10
N LYS A 226 -7.25 25.61 2.39
CA LYS A 226 -7.74 25.35 3.75
C LYS A 226 -7.15 24.05 4.32
N PHE A 227 -7.09 22.98 3.50
CA PHE A 227 -6.56 21.70 3.91
C PHE A 227 -5.04 21.73 4.17
N ILE A 228 -4.27 22.38 3.29
CA ILE A 228 -2.82 22.57 3.50
C ILE A 228 -2.56 23.35 4.79
N ASN A 229 -3.34 24.38 5.09
CA ASN A 229 -3.24 25.13 6.34
C ASN A 229 -3.55 24.25 7.57
N LEU A 230 -4.52 23.34 7.48
CA LEU A 230 -4.79 22.34 8.53
C LEU A 230 -3.58 21.44 8.79
N LEU A 231 -2.80 21.11 7.76
CA LEU A 231 -1.58 20.31 7.86
C LEU A 231 -0.38 21.11 8.44
N GLY A 232 -0.49 22.41 8.63
CA GLY A 232 0.56 23.30 9.14
C GLY A 232 1.13 24.27 8.11
N GLY A 233 0.38 24.55 7.04
CA GLY A 233 0.68 25.52 5.97
C GLY A 233 1.52 24.97 4.82
N PRO A 234 1.69 25.76 3.75
CA PRO A 234 2.39 25.36 2.55
C PRO A 234 3.90 25.13 2.79
N ILE A 235 4.47 24.24 1.99
CA ILE A 235 5.91 24.02 1.91
C ILE A 235 6.30 24.02 0.42
N SER A 236 6.82 25.15 -0.07
CA SER A 236 7.32 25.27 -1.44
C SER A 236 8.71 24.66 -1.63
N TYR A 237 9.39 24.32 -0.54
CA TYR A 237 10.77 23.83 -0.58
C TYR A 237 11.03 22.78 0.52
N MET A 238 11.28 21.53 0.13
CA MET A 238 11.85 20.54 1.06
C MET A 238 13.35 20.77 1.14
N SER A 239 13.87 21.10 2.33
CA SER A 239 15.29 21.28 2.51
C SER A 239 16.05 19.98 2.26
N THR A 240 17.22 20.08 1.61
CA THR A 240 18.13 18.95 1.40
C THR A 240 18.60 18.29 2.70
N ARG A 241 18.43 18.94 3.86
CA ARG A 241 18.70 18.35 5.18
C ARG A 241 17.71 17.24 5.53
N GLU A 242 16.42 17.38 5.19
CA GLU A 242 15.42 16.31 5.40
C GLU A 242 15.70 15.13 4.47
N ILE A 243 16.17 15.37 3.24
CA ILE A 243 16.64 14.32 2.32
C ILE A 243 17.88 13.62 2.87
N SER A 244 18.82 14.37 3.50
CA SER A 244 20.03 13.79 4.10
C SER A 244 19.72 12.93 5.33
N ASP A 245 18.69 13.27 6.09
CA ASP A 245 18.25 12.47 7.24
C ASP A 245 17.49 11.21 6.82
N ILE A 246 16.77 11.23 5.68
CA ILE A 246 16.28 10.02 5.03
C ILE A 246 17.42 9.12 4.59
N CYS A 247 18.45 9.68 3.97
CA CYS A 247 19.63 8.92 3.57
C CYS A 247 20.39 8.35 4.78
N LYS A 248 20.39 9.05 5.93
CA LYS A 248 20.98 8.54 7.17
C LYS A 248 20.15 7.43 7.83
N GLY A 249 18.82 7.52 7.77
CA GLY A 249 17.91 6.50 8.32
C GLY A 249 17.70 5.27 7.44
N ASN A 250 17.93 5.42 6.12
CA ASN A 250 17.78 4.36 5.10
C ASN A 250 19.11 4.10 4.40
N CYS A 251 20.21 4.03 5.15
CA CYS A 251 21.52 3.79 4.57
C CYS A 251 21.51 2.47 3.79
N LEU A 252 21.88 2.53 2.52
CA LEU A 252 22.19 1.37 1.72
C LEU A 252 23.42 0.70 2.35
N THR A 253 23.20 -0.31 3.20
CA THR A 253 24.30 -1.04 3.81
C THR A 253 24.72 -2.14 2.84
N VAL A 254 25.84 -1.94 2.18
CA VAL A 254 26.46 -2.95 1.32
C VAL A 254 27.39 -3.80 2.17
N PHE A 255 27.04 -5.05 2.36
CA PHE A 255 27.93 -6.04 2.98
C PHE A 255 28.73 -6.72 1.88
N ILE A 256 30.06 -6.55 1.93
CA ILE A 256 30.98 -7.28 1.07
C ILE A 256 31.54 -8.43 1.91
N SER A 257 31.15 -9.65 1.60
CA SER A 257 31.74 -10.86 2.20
C SER A 257 32.71 -11.46 1.20
N ALA A 258 33.97 -11.49 1.56
CA ALA A 258 35.01 -12.14 0.76
C ALA A 258 35.11 -13.63 1.12
N THR A 259 34.93 -14.48 0.13
CA THR A 259 35.02 -15.95 0.30
C THR A 259 36.46 -16.51 0.23
N THR A 260 37.48 -15.66 0.04
CA THR A 260 38.88 -16.07 -0.02
C THR A 260 39.79 -15.16 0.80
N ALA A 261 40.70 -15.79 1.55
CA ALA A 261 41.54 -15.19 2.60
C ALA A 261 42.71 -14.29 2.14
N ASN A 262 42.78 -13.84 0.87
CA ASN A 262 43.93 -13.10 0.33
C ASN A 262 43.56 -11.78 -0.38
N LEU A 263 42.74 -10.94 0.27
CA LEU A 263 42.47 -9.61 -0.27
C LEU A 263 43.35 -8.56 0.39
N THR A 264 44.03 -7.73 -0.43
CA THR A 264 44.91 -6.67 0.03
C THR A 264 44.13 -5.46 0.58
N ASN A 265 44.72 -4.68 1.49
CA ASN A 265 44.11 -3.46 2.05
C ASN A 265 43.67 -2.46 0.95
N ASP A 266 44.37 -2.41 -0.18
CA ASP A 266 44.01 -1.55 -1.33
C ASP A 266 42.67 -1.91 -1.96
N PHE A 267 42.28 -3.18 -1.91
CA PHE A 267 40.98 -3.63 -2.39
C PHE A 267 39.84 -3.07 -1.52
N PHE A 268 39.96 -3.10 -0.19
CA PHE A 268 38.95 -2.57 0.72
C PHE A 268 38.82 -1.04 0.62
N VAL A 269 39.93 -0.33 0.37
CA VAL A 269 39.92 1.12 0.14
C VAL A 269 39.19 1.44 -1.16
N ASN A 270 39.44 0.69 -2.23
CA ASN A 270 38.76 0.86 -3.51
C ASN A 270 37.26 0.55 -3.44
N CYS A 271 36.86 -0.52 -2.74
CA CYS A 271 35.44 -0.83 -2.52
C CYS A 271 34.74 0.26 -1.71
N LYS A 272 35.36 0.79 -0.66
CA LYS A 272 34.78 1.92 0.10
C LYS A 272 34.60 3.16 -0.76
N ASN A 273 35.53 3.45 -1.67
CA ASN A 273 35.43 4.59 -2.56
C ASN A 273 34.31 4.40 -3.61
N VAL A 274 34.14 3.20 -4.16
CA VAL A 274 33.05 2.87 -5.09
C VAL A 274 31.69 3.00 -4.40
N VAL A 275 31.55 2.48 -3.19
CA VAL A 275 30.31 2.59 -2.40
C VAL A 275 30.00 4.05 -2.08
N ARG A 276 31.01 4.84 -1.67
CA ARG A 276 30.85 6.28 -1.38
C ARG A 276 30.47 7.07 -2.64
N HIS A 277 31.03 6.71 -3.81
CA HIS A 277 30.71 7.36 -5.09
C HIS A 277 29.30 6.98 -5.57
N ALA A 278 28.91 5.71 -5.46
CA ALA A 278 27.54 5.25 -5.74
C ALA A 278 26.51 5.94 -4.81
N GLN A 279 26.81 6.08 -3.51
CA GLN A 279 25.98 6.84 -2.58
C GLN A 279 25.84 8.31 -2.97
N GLN A 280 26.92 8.97 -3.42
CA GLN A 280 26.86 10.36 -3.88
C GLN A 280 26.03 10.52 -5.16
N ILE A 281 26.11 9.57 -6.10
CA ILE A 281 25.29 9.56 -7.33
C ILE A 281 23.82 9.33 -7.00
N ILE A 282 23.52 8.37 -6.13
CA ILE A 282 22.16 8.07 -5.67
C ILE A 282 21.56 9.30 -4.98
N CYS A 283 22.30 9.97 -4.09
CA CYS A 283 21.82 11.16 -3.41
C CYS A 283 21.63 12.38 -4.35
N LYS A 284 22.40 12.47 -5.44
CA LYS A 284 22.26 13.57 -6.41
C LYS A 284 21.12 13.41 -7.41
N ASN A 285 20.66 12.18 -7.70
CA ASN A 285 19.76 11.90 -8.83
C ASN A 285 18.42 11.24 -8.42
N LEU A 286 17.98 11.40 -7.17
CA LEU A 286 16.81 10.72 -6.60
C LEU A 286 15.46 11.03 -7.27
N HIS A 287 15.43 11.88 -8.29
CA HIS A 287 14.15 12.36 -8.84
C HIS A 287 13.58 11.57 -10.02
N ASN A 288 14.34 10.71 -10.74
CA ASN A 288 13.78 10.15 -11.99
C ASN A 288 14.31 8.79 -12.49
N ILE A 289 14.93 7.92 -11.69
CA ILE A 289 15.51 6.69 -12.26
C ILE A 289 15.05 5.44 -11.49
N THR A 290 14.50 4.46 -12.24
CA THR A 290 14.07 3.17 -11.70
C THR A 290 15.24 2.36 -11.15
N MET A 291 15.04 1.62 -10.06
CA MET A 291 16.02 0.77 -9.36
C MET A 291 16.85 -0.13 -10.28
N SER A 292 16.28 -0.60 -11.40
CA SER A 292 16.94 -1.44 -12.39
C SER A 292 18.16 -0.80 -13.05
N TYR A 293 18.14 0.52 -13.26
CA TYR A 293 19.24 1.24 -13.92
C TYR A 293 20.46 1.40 -13.01
N TYR A 294 20.24 1.67 -11.71
CA TYR A 294 21.32 1.73 -10.73
C TYR A 294 21.96 0.37 -10.49
N PHE A 295 21.15 -0.67 -10.51
CA PHE A 295 21.62 -2.04 -10.41
C PHE A 295 22.53 -2.41 -11.60
N TRP A 296 22.15 -2.02 -12.81
CA TRP A 296 22.93 -2.20 -14.03
C TRP A 296 24.23 -1.40 -14.01
N LEU A 297 24.22 -0.16 -13.49
CA LEU A 297 25.42 0.68 -13.33
C LEU A 297 26.42 0.08 -12.34
N ILE A 298 25.95 -0.41 -11.21
CA ILE A 298 26.78 -1.09 -10.20
C ILE A 298 27.40 -2.37 -10.81
N LEU A 299 26.63 -3.18 -11.49
CA LEU A 299 27.09 -4.39 -12.13
C LEU A 299 28.09 -4.12 -13.25
N ASN A 300 27.89 -3.11 -14.09
CA ASN A 300 28.85 -2.74 -15.15
C ASN A 300 30.15 -2.14 -14.61
N TYR A 301 30.10 -1.36 -13.53
CA TYR A 301 31.32 -0.82 -12.92
C TYR A 301 32.14 -1.92 -12.23
N MET A 302 31.47 -2.97 -11.71
CA MET A 302 32.06 -4.10 -10.99
C MET A 302 32.38 -5.31 -11.87
N GLY A 303 32.02 -5.29 -13.15
CA GLY A 303 32.32 -6.38 -14.14
C GLY A 303 33.81 -6.72 -14.33
N LYS A 304 34.70 -6.00 -13.62
CA LYS A 304 36.15 -6.31 -13.58
C LYS A 304 36.55 -7.14 -12.36
N ILE A 305 35.61 -7.50 -11.45
CA ILE A 305 35.92 -8.18 -10.19
C ILE A 305 35.22 -9.55 -10.18
N LYS A 306 36.02 -10.60 -10.26
CA LYS A 306 35.55 -11.99 -10.32
C LYS A 306 35.27 -12.56 -8.92
N GLY A 307 34.09 -13.16 -8.74
CA GLY A 307 33.83 -14.07 -7.60
C GLY A 307 33.35 -13.45 -6.31
N PHE A 308 32.45 -12.44 -6.32
CA PHE A 308 31.93 -11.80 -5.09
C PHE A 308 30.45 -12.05 -4.86
N LEU A 309 30.11 -12.23 -3.58
CA LEU A 309 28.74 -12.25 -3.09
C LEU A 309 28.38 -10.83 -2.61
N PHE A 310 27.32 -10.25 -3.18
CA PHE A 310 26.79 -8.96 -2.73
C PHE A 310 25.47 -9.14 -2.05
N ALA A 311 25.32 -8.57 -0.85
CA ALA A 311 24.06 -8.41 -0.19
C ALA A 311 23.71 -6.92 -0.13
N VAL A 312 22.63 -6.53 -0.80
CA VAL A 312 22.13 -5.15 -0.79
C VAL A 312 20.88 -5.11 0.07
N ARG A 313 20.92 -4.36 1.15
CA ARG A 313 19.76 -4.11 1.99
C ARG A 313 19.13 -2.77 1.60
N HIS A 314 17.92 -2.83 1.05
CA HIS A 314 17.11 -1.65 0.77
C HIS A 314 15.75 -1.83 1.45
N ARG A 315 15.39 -0.94 2.38
CA ARG A 315 14.10 -0.92 3.08
C ARG A 315 13.65 -2.31 3.55
N GLU A 316 14.47 -3.01 4.33
CA GLU A 316 14.18 -4.33 4.89
C GLU A 316 14.20 -5.52 3.91
N ILE A 317 14.52 -5.31 2.64
CA ILE A 317 14.73 -6.40 1.69
C ILE A 317 16.23 -6.70 1.62
N LEU A 318 16.62 -7.91 2.02
CA LEU A 318 17.98 -8.42 1.81
C LEU A 318 18.02 -9.08 0.44
N MET A 319 18.68 -8.45 -0.54
CA MET A 319 18.95 -9.09 -1.83
C MET A 319 20.37 -9.61 -1.85
N THR A 320 20.51 -10.92 -1.97
CA THR A 320 21.80 -11.57 -2.12
C THR A 320 22.05 -11.86 -3.60
N ILE A 321 23.12 -11.32 -4.16
CA ILE A 321 23.46 -11.49 -5.56
C ILE A 321 24.79 -12.21 -5.64
N TRP A 322 24.78 -13.32 -6.34
CA TRP A 322 25.97 -14.08 -6.67
C TRP A 322 26.41 -13.76 -8.09
N VAL A 323 27.60 -13.20 -8.26
CA VAL A 323 28.18 -12.92 -9.58
C VAL A 323 29.13 -14.04 -9.94
N ASN A 324 28.70 -14.89 -10.87
CA ASN A 324 29.55 -15.97 -11.40
C ASN A 324 30.37 -15.44 -12.58
N SER A 325 31.66 -15.75 -12.59
CA SER A 325 32.61 -15.31 -13.61
C SER A 325 32.33 -15.86 -15.01
N SER A 326 31.48 -16.88 -15.16
CA SER A 326 31.13 -17.49 -16.44
C SER A 326 30.08 -16.72 -17.26
N LEU A 327 29.54 -15.63 -16.76
CA LEU A 327 28.53 -14.80 -17.45
C LEU A 327 29.12 -13.61 -18.20
N PHE A 328 30.46 -13.45 -18.18
CA PHE A 328 31.14 -12.28 -18.74
C PHE A 328 32.33 -12.63 -19.66
N THR A 329 32.33 -13.84 -20.28
CA THR A 329 33.23 -14.19 -21.38
C THR A 329 32.52 -14.12 -22.73
#